data_24261350ded7bd966327f4c71bd6a58f
#
_entry.id   24261350ded7bd966327f4c71bd6a58f
#
_cell.length_a   1.000
_cell.length_b   1.000
_cell.length_c   1.000
_cell.angle_alpha   90.00
_cell.angle_beta   90.00
_cell.angle_gamma   90.00
#
_symmetry.space_group_name_H-M   'P 1'
#
loop_
_entity.id
_entity.type
_entity.pdbx_description
1 polymer ?
#
loop_
_entity_poly.entity_id
_entity_poly.type
_entity_poly.pdbx_seq_one_letter_code
_entity_poly.pdbx_strand_id
1 'polypeptide(L)'
;YLLVFQLLVFLLICNTTFVALTSLIVFLSYKIKRKYKLGGVDSQNDVIKNKHSSLYLLKRYLGGFMRYYDYRVSQVPSHHFRNFVYRNVYCVDMAPKVVIYYGTEMREPYKIRIGCGSIIGDRAILDGRNGIEIGENVNLSSNVSIWTEQHDHRDSFFRCDTQTKTPVKIGNRVWIGPNAL
;
A
#
# COMPACT_ATOMS: atom_id res chain seq x y z
N TYR A 1 22.76 -12.92 26.30
CA TYR A 1 21.56 -13.35 25.55
C TYR A 1 20.27 -12.69 26.09
N LEU A 2 20.07 -12.61 27.43
CA LEU A 2 18.87 -12.01 28.02
C LEU A 2 18.69 -10.54 27.64
N LEU A 3 19.77 -9.72 27.69
CA LEU A 3 19.73 -8.30 27.30
C LEU A 3 19.36 -8.12 25.83
N VAL A 4 19.89 -8.95 24.94
CA VAL A 4 19.57 -8.91 23.50
C VAL A 4 18.09 -9.25 23.29
N PHE A 5 17.59 -10.27 23.97
CA PHE A 5 16.17 -10.63 23.90
C PHE A 5 15.27 -9.50 24.41
N GLN A 6 15.59 -8.90 25.55
CA GLN A 6 14.86 -7.75 26.09
C GLN A 6 14.86 -6.56 25.14
N LEU A 7 15.99 -6.26 24.50
CA LEU A 7 16.09 -5.19 23.51
C LEU A 7 15.22 -5.47 22.27
N LEU A 8 15.22 -6.70 21.77
CA LEU A 8 14.38 -7.10 20.64
C LEU A 8 12.89 -6.98 20.96
N VAL A 9 12.47 -7.44 22.16
CA VAL A 9 11.09 -7.30 22.62
C VAL A 9 10.70 -5.82 22.75
N PHE A 10 11.58 -5.00 23.32
CA PHE A 10 11.35 -3.56 23.44
C PHE A 10 11.18 -2.89 22.08
N LEU A 11 12.05 -3.16 21.10
CA LEU A 11 11.95 -2.62 19.75
C LEU A 11 10.65 -3.04 19.04
N LEU A 12 10.23 -4.29 19.24
CA LEU A 12 8.97 -4.79 18.73
C LEU A 12 7.76 -4.06 19.33
N ILE A 13 7.76 -3.86 20.64
CA ILE A 13 6.72 -3.11 21.35
C ILE A 13 6.69 -1.66 20.84
N CYS A 14 7.84 -1.01 20.69
CA CYS A 14 7.92 0.36 20.15
C CYS A 14 7.35 0.45 18.74
N ASN A 15 7.61 -0.54 17.88
CA ASN A 15 7.05 -0.56 16.53
C ASN A 15 5.53 -0.71 16.53
N THR A 16 5.01 -1.68 17.26
CA THR A 16 3.56 -1.92 17.33
C THR A 16 2.82 -0.74 17.97
N THR A 17 3.37 -0.14 19.01
CA THR A 17 2.82 1.04 19.66
C THR A 17 2.80 2.24 18.70
N PHE A 18 3.88 2.49 17.96
CA PHE A 18 3.92 3.54 16.95
C PHE A 18 2.82 3.34 15.90
N VAL A 19 2.68 2.12 15.36
CA VAL A 19 1.64 1.81 14.37
C VAL A 19 0.24 2.04 14.96
N ALA A 20 -0.03 1.58 16.18
CA ALA A 20 -1.33 1.74 16.83
C ALA A 20 -1.69 3.22 17.05
N LEU A 21 -0.77 4.01 17.61
CA LEU A 21 -1.00 5.44 17.89
C LEU A 21 -1.21 6.29 16.63
N THR A 22 -0.53 5.94 15.55
CA THR A 22 -0.61 6.71 14.29
C THR A 22 -1.69 6.22 13.34
N SER A 23 -2.31 5.07 13.62
CA SER A 23 -3.36 4.46 12.77
C SER A 23 -4.55 5.38 12.51
N LEU A 24 -4.97 6.18 13.50
CA LEU A 24 -6.09 7.09 13.34
C LEU A 24 -5.81 8.16 12.27
N ILE A 25 -4.62 8.73 12.27
CA ILE A 25 -4.21 9.75 11.29
C ILE A 25 -4.22 9.16 9.87
N VAL A 26 -3.66 7.94 9.73
CA VAL A 26 -3.60 7.25 8.44
C VAL A 26 -5.00 6.86 7.95
N PHE A 27 -5.85 6.32 8.82
CA PHE A 27 -7.24 6.00 8.51
C PHE A 27 -8.02 7.21 8.01
N LEU A 28 -7.94 8.33 8.73
CA LEU A 28 -8.62 9.56 8.33
C LEU A 28 -8.09 10.06 6.97
N SER A 29 -6.78 9.97 6.74
CA SER A 29 -6.16 10.34 5.47
C SER A 29 -6.68 9.50 4.30
N TYR A 30 -6.77 8.18 4.44
CA TYR A 30 -7.34 7.31 3.41
C TYR A 30 -8.84 7.52 3.21
N LYS A 31 -9.58 7.76 4.30
CA LYS A 31 -11.02 8.06 4.22
C LYS A 31 -11.29 9.36 3.44
N ILE A 32 -10.47 10.39 3.68
CA ILE A 32 -10.53 11.65 2.93
C ILE A 32 -10.17 11.42 1.47
N LYS A 33 -9.06 10.75 1.17
CA LYS A 33 -8.65 10.41 -0.19
C LYS A 33 -9.76 9.67 -0.95
N ARG A 34 -10.35 8.65 -0.33
CA ARG A 34 -11.46 7.87 -0.91
C ARG A 34 -12.68 8.73 -1.18
N LYS A 35 -13.09 9.58 -0.22
CA LYS A 35 -14.27 10.45 -0.34
C LYS A 35 -14.13 11.47 -1.48
N TYR A 36 -12.96 12.09 -1.59
CA TYR A 36 -12.72 13.17 -2.56
C TYR A 36 -12.04 12.70 -3.84
N LYS A 37 -11.85 11.38 -4.03
CA LYS A 37 -11.12 10.80 -5.17
C LYS A 37 -9.75 11.49 -5.41
N LEU A 38 -9.09 11.90 -4.34
CA LEU A 38 -7.80 12.61 -4.33
C LEU A 38 -6.62 11.66 -4.63
N GLY A 39 -6.77 10.81 -5.61
CA GLY A 39 -5.73 9.90 -6.07
C GLY A 39 -5.52 10.15 -7.55
N GLY A 40 -4.72 11.10 -7.89
CA GLY A 40 -4.28 11.41 -9.24
C GLY A 40 -2.98 12.19 -9.15
N VAL A 41 -2.10 11.96 -10.08
CA VAL A 41 -0.84 12.69 -10.19
C VAL A 41 -1.17 14.18 -10.31
N ASP A 42 -0.66 15.00 -9.37
CA ASP A 42 -0.63 16.44 -9.57
C ASP A 42 0.07 16.68 -10.90
N SER A 43 -0.58 17.36 -11.85
CA SER A 43 0.06 17.71 -13.11
C SER A 43 1.35 18.46 -12.80
N GLN A 44 2.39 18.28 -13.61
CA GLN A 44 3.67 18.97 -13.40
C GLN A 44 3.48 20.50 -13.33
N ASN A 45 2.45 21.02 -14.00
CA ASN A 45 2.08 22.43 -13.93
C ASN A 45 1.53 22.84 -12.57
N ASP A 46 0.77 21.95 -11.89
CA ASP A 46 0.28 22.20 -10.53
C ASP A 46 1.42 22.14 -9.51
N VAL A 47 2.39 21.26 -9.73
CA VAL A 47 3.61 21.16 -8.91
C VAL A 47 4.44 22.44 -9.02
N ILE A 48 4.64 22.98 -10.23
CA ILE A 48 5.44 24.19 -10.43
C ILE A 48 4.74 25.43 -9.83
N LYS A 49 3.43 25.57 -10.01
CA LYS A 49 2.65 26.71 -9.50
C LYS A 49 2.53 26.73 -7.98
N ASN A 50 2.47 25.56 -7.35
CA ASN A 50 2.17 25.43 -5.93
C ASN A 50 3.35 25.03 -5.05
N LYS A 51 4.58 24.94 -5.60
CA LYS A 51 5.77 24.42 -4.91
C LYS A 51 6.09 25.11 -3.57
N HIS A 52 5.70 26.36 -3.40
CA HIS A 52 5.92 27.15 -2.18
C HIS A 52 4.67 27.27 -1.28
N SER A 53 3.56 26.65 -1.66
CA SER A 53 2.35 26.65 -0.82
C SER A 53 2.54 25.76 0.41
N SER A 54 2.18 26.27 1.59
CA SER A 54 2.16 25.49 2.84
C SER A 54 1.34 24.21 2.70
N LEU A 55 0.26 24.23 1.93
CA LEU A 55 -0.58 23.06 1.66
C LEU A 55 0.16 22.01 0.81
N TYR A 56 0.96 22.42 -0.16
CA TYR A 56 1.80 21.49 -0.95
C TYR A 56 2.84 20.80 -0.07
N LEU A 57 3.53 21.57 0.78
CA LEU A 57 4.50 21.03 1.73
C LEU A 57 3.83 20.03 2.69
N LEU A 58 2.66 20.38 3.24
CA LEU A 58 1.90 19.49 4.12
C LEU A 58 1.52 18.18 3.42
N LYS A 59 0.99 18.22 2.18
CA LYS A 59 0.68 17.04 1.37
C LYS A 59 1.91 16.15 1.14
N ARG A 60 3.05 16.76 0.85
CA ARG A 60 4.31 16.05 0.63
C ARG A 60 4.79 15.34 1.90
N TYR A 61 4.78 16.02 3.05
CA TYR A 61 5.15 15.42 4.33
C TYR A 61 4.18 14.30 4.73
N LEU A 62 2.88 14.51 4.56
CA LEU A 62 1.88 13.48 4.82
C LEU A 62 2.08 12.25 3.91
N GLY A 63 2.39 12.45 2.63
CA GLY A 63 2.71 11.37 1.71
C GLY A 63 3.92 10.57 2.14
N GLY A 64 5.00 11.25 2.55
CA GLY A 64 6.21 10.61 3.10
C GLY A 64 5.92 9.85 4.39
N PHE A 65 5.14 10.45 5.30
CA PHE A 65 4.70 9.79 6.52
C PHE A 65 3.88 8.53 6.26
N MET A 66 2.95 8.55 5.30
CA MET A 66 2.14 7.39 4.94
C MET A 66 2.99 6.24 4.39
N ARG A 67 4.02 6.55 3.59
CA ARG A 67 4.97 5.53 3.13
C ARG A 67 5.82 4.95 4.26
N TYR A 68 6.28 5.79 5.18
CA TYR A 68 7.00 5.33 6.36
C TYR A 68 6.11 4.46 7.26
N TYR A 69 4.85 4.84 7.43
CA TYR A 69 3.87 4.05 8.17
C TYR A 69 3.65 2.68 7.51
N ASP A 70 3.51 2.63 6.18
CA ASP A 70 3.37 1.37 5.43
C ASP A 70 4.56 0.43 5.67
N TYR A 71 5.78 0.97 5.57
CA TYR A 71 6.99 0.24 5.92
C TYR A 71 6.93 -0.31 7.36
N ARG A 72 6.53 0.50 8.34
CA ARG A 72 6.46 0.10 9.76
C ARG A 72 5.40 -0.99 10.00
N VAL A 73 4.25 -0.91 9.37
CA VAL A 73 3.21 -1.96 9.42
C VAL A 73 3.74 -3.26 8.85
N SER A 74 4.38 -3.21 7.69
CA SER A 74 4.90 -4.39 6.99
C SER A 74 5.94 -5.16 7.82
N GLN A 75 6.63 -4.48 8.76
CA GLN A 75 7.64 -5.05 9.65
C GLN A 75 7.07 -5.65 10.95
N VAL A 76 5.77 -5.52 11.21
CA VAL A 76 5.17 -6.15 12.39
C VAL A 76 5.10 -7.68 12.19
N PRO A 77 5.68 -8.52 13.07
CA PRO A 77 5.74 -9.97 12.85
C PRO A 77 4.37 -10.65 12.78
N SER A 78 3.38 -10.16 13.53
CA SER A 78 2.03 -10.74 13.56
C SER A 78 1.25 -10.43 12.29
N HIS A 79 1.00 -11.45 11.45
CA HIS A 79 0.15 -11.29 10.27
C HIS A 79 -1.31 -10.96 10.64
N HIS A 80 -1.81 -11.41 11.77
CA HIS A 80 -3.14 -11.03 12.26
C HIS A 80 -3.25 -9.53 12.51
N PHE A 81 -2.23 -8.95 13.16
CA PHE A 81 -2.18 -7.51 13.39
C PHE A 81 -2.03 -6.73 12.07
N ARG A 82 -1.14 -7.17 11.17
CA ARG A 82 -1.01 -6.54 9.85
C ARG A 82 -2.31 -6.58 9.06
N ASN A 83 -2.97 -7.75 9.01
CA ASN A 83 -4.27 -7.90 8.33
C ASN A 83 -5.35 -7.02 8.95
N PHE A 84 -5.36 -6.86 10.28
CA PHE A 84 -6.26 -5.92 10.95
C PHE A 84 -6.03 -4.48 10.47
N VAL A 85 -4.77 -4.04 10.40
CA VAL A 85 -4.41 -2.69 9.92
C VAL A 85 -4.78 -2.53 8.44
N TYR A 86 -4.44 -3.50 7.58
CA TYR A 86 -4.76 -3.43 6.16
C TYR A 86 -6.28 -3.33 5.91
N ARG A 87 -7.07 -4.10 6.65
CA ARG A 87 -8.54 -4.08 6.51
C ARG A 87 -9.15 -2.80 7.07
N ASN A 88 -8.77 -2.39 8.27
CA ASN A 88 -9.50 -1.36 9.02
C ASN A 88 -8.89 0.03 8.90
N VAL A 89 -7.57 0.14 8.74
CA VAL A 89 -6.86 1.42 8.62
C VAL A 89 -6.63 1.79 7.15
N TYR A 90 -6.15 0.85 6.36
CA TYR A 90 -5.90 1.04 4.93
C TYR A 90 -7.16 0.91 4.07
N CYS A 91 -8.23 0.35 4.63
CA CYS A 91 -9.50 0.10 3.94
C CYS A 91 -9.34 -0.80 2.70
N VAL A 92 -8.40 -1.75 2.72
CA VAL A 92 -8.31 -2.81 1.72
C VAL A 92 -9.58 -3.66 1.78
N ASP A 93 -10.21 -3.92 0.64
CA ASP A 93 -11.35 -4.85 0.55
C ASP A 93 -10.81 -6.29 0.60
N MET A 94 -10.71 -6.85 1.80
CA MET A 94 -10.15 -8.18 2.04
C MET A 94 -11.23 -9.16 2.49
N ALA A 95 -11.41 -10.22 1.73
CA ALA A 95 -12.26 -11.35 2.13
C ALA A 95 -11.65 -12.16 3.31
N PRO A 96 -12.41 -13.06 3.94
CA PRO A 96 -11.89 -13.94 4.97
C PRO A 96 -10.71 -14.83 4.49
N LYS A 97 -9.88 -15.29 5.42
CA LYS A 97 -8.75 -16.20 5.18
C LYS A 97 -7.66 -15.66 4.23
N VAL A 98 -7.63 -14.36 3.96
CA VAL A 98 -6.51 -13.73 3.24
C VAL A 98 -5.30 -13.66 4.17
N VAL A 99 -4.13 -14.01 3.64
CA VAL A 99 -2.85 -13.88 4.36
C VAL A 99 -1.93 -12.96 3.57
N ILE A 100 -1.41 -11.93 4.25
CA ILE A 100 -0.41 -11.03 3.67
C ILE A 100 0.88 -11.19 4.48
N TYR A 101 1.92 -11.65 3.79
CA TYR A 101 3.21 -11.92 4.42
C TYR A 101 4.01 -10.63 4.67
N TYR A 102 5.19 -10.81 5.21
CA TYR A 102 6.08 -9.78 5.71
C TYR A 102 6.64 -8.89 4.59
N GLY A 103 6.77 -7.59 4.86
CA GLY A 103 7.43 -6.66 3.95
C GLY A 103 6.59 -6.19 2.76
N THR A 104 5.28 -6.54 2.70
CA THR A 104 4.41 -6.11 1.61
C THR A 104 4.22 -4.59 1.62
N GLU A 105 4.46 -3.92 0.50
CA GLU A 105 4.22 -2.50 0.26
C GLU A 105 2.91 -2.30 -0.52
N MET A 106 2.09 -1.33 -0.10
CA MET A 106 0.83 -1.00 -0.77
C MET A 106 0.74 0.49 -1.09
N ARG A 107 0.30 0.80 -2.32
CA ARG A 107 -0.04 2.17 -2.75
C ARG A 107 -1.52 2.26 -3.04
N GLU A 108 -2.18 3.34 -2.59
CA GLU A 108 -3.63 3.52 -2.70
C GLU A 108 -4.42 2.25 -2.30
N PRO A 109 -4.14 1.67 -1.11
CA PRO A 109 -4.60 0.33 -0.71
C PRO A 109 -6.12 0.19 -0.69
N TYR A 110 -6.86 1.27 -0.50
CA TYR A 110 -8.34 1.29 -0.53
C TYR A 110 -8.94 0.99 -1.92
N LYS A 111 -8.10 0.87 -2.97
CA LYS A 111 -8.49 0.44 -4.32
C LYS A 111 -8.07 -1.01 -4.60
N ILE A 112 -7.58 -1.72 -3.61
CA ILE A 112 -7.16 -3.12 -3.72
C ILE A 112 -8.26 -4.01 -3.14
N ARG A 113 -8.66 -5.02 -3.92
CA ARG A 113 -9.58 -6.09 -3.50
C ARG A 113 -8.86 -7.42 -3.53
N ILE A 114 -9.03 -8.23 -2.47
CA ILE A 114 -8.40 -9.55 -2.34
C ILE A 114 -9.46 -10.58 -1.93
N GLY A 115 -9.66 -11.58 -2.80
CA GLY A 115 -10.62 -12.66 -2.60
C GLY A 115 -10.23 -13.67 -1.53
N CYS A 116 -11.20 -14.49 -1.14
CA CYS A 116 -11.10 -15.45 -0.04
C CYS A 116 -9.96 -16.46 -0.26
N GLY A 117 -9.21 -16.77 0.81
CA GLY A 117 -8.16 -17.79 0.79
C GLY A 117 -6.91 -17.41 -0.01
N SER A 118 -6.80 -16.17 -0.47
CA SER A 118 -5.65 -15.74 -1.25
C SER A 118 -4.45 -15.37 -0.35
N ILE A 119 -3.26 -15.60 -0.87
CA ILE A 119 -1.98 -15.41 -0.18
C ILE A 119 -1.17 -14.39 -0.97
N ILE A 120 -0.68 -13.37 -0.27
CA ILE A 120 0.27 -12.39 -0.77
C ILE A 120 1.63 -12.68 -0.12
N GLY A 121 2.60 -13.09 -0.93
CA GLY A 121 3.94 -13.48 -0.48
C GLY A 121 4.75 -12.33 0.09
N ASP A 122 5.92 -12.71 0.66
CA ASP A 122 6.82 -11.73 1.27
C ASP A 122 7.30 -10.69 0.27
N ARG A 123 7.42 -9.44 0.74
CA ARG A 123 7.95 -8.30 -0.02
C ARG A 123 7.23 -8.07 -1.36
N ALA A 124 5.94 -8.39 -1.43
CA ALA A 124 5.13 -8.04 -2.58
C ALA A 124 4.95 -6.51 -2.67
N ILE A 125 4.84 -5.99 -3.89
CA ILE A 125 4.47 -4.59 -4.15
C ILE A 125 3.11 -4.58 -4.85
N LEU A 126 2.11 -3.96 -4.22
CA LEU A 126 0.77 -3.82 -4.76
C LEU A 126 0.46 -2.34 -5.00
N ASP A 127 0.67 -1.88 -6.22
CA ASP A 127 0.36 -0.52 -6.61
C ASP A 127 -1.08 -0.39 -7.09
N GLY A 128 -1.97 -0.08 -6.18
CA GLY A 128 -3.41 0.05 -6.43
C GLY A 128 -3.85 1.38 -7.04
N ARG A 129 -2.96 2.24 -7.57
CA ARG A 129 -3.34 3.57 -8.08
C ARG A 129 -4.47 3.53 -9.11
N ASN A 130 -4.47 2.56 -10.01
CA ASN A 130 -5.58 2.32 -10.96
C ASN A 130 -6.48 1.15 -10.56
N GLY A 131 -6.24 0.52 -9.39
CA GLY A 131 -7.02 -0.59 -8.84
C GLY A 131 -6.38 -1.95 -9.09
N ILE A 132 -6.50 -2.84 -8.11
CA ILE A 132 -6.09 -4.25 -8.21
C ILE A 132 -7.26 -5.11 -7.71
N GLU A 133 -7.66 -6.08 -8.51
CA GLU A 133 -8.66 -7.08 -8.15
C GLU A 133 -8.01 -8.47 -8.17
N ILE A 134 -7.84 -9.08 -7.01
CA ILE A 134 -7.29 -10.44 -6.84
C ILE A 134 -8.45 -11.37 -6.48
N GLY A 135 -8.63 -12.43 -7.26
CA GLY A 135 -9.66 -13.43 -7.07
C GLY A 135 -9.46 -14.31 -5.84
N GLU A 136 -10.18 -15.42 -5.78
CA GLU A 136 -10.15 -16.37 -4.68
C GLU A 136 -9.05 -17.44 -4.87
N ASN A 137 -8.45 -17.87 -3.75
CA ASN A 137 -7.40 -18.91 -3.73
C ASN A 137 -6.23 -18.59 -4.69
N VAL A 138 -5.86 -17.32 -4.77
CA VAL A 138 -4.69 -16.86 -5.53
C VAL A 138 -3.46 -16.94 -4.64
N ASN A 139 -2.34 -17.34 -5.21
CA ASN A 139 -1.06 -17.33 -4.53
C ASN A 139 -0.08 -16.45 -5.30
N LEU A 140 0.21 -15.27 -4.74
CA LEU A 140 1.35 -14.46 -5.17
C LEU A 140 2.56 -14.88 -4.35
N SER A 141 3.60 -15.38 -5.02
CA SER A 141 4.86 -15.76 -4.36
C SER A 141 5.64 -14.53 -3.88
N SER A 142 6.80 -14.75 -3.27
CA SER A 142 7.64 -13.66 -2.77
C SER A 142 8.15 -12.73 -3.87
N ASN A 143 8.28 -11.45 -3.56
CA ASN A 143 8.79 -10.40 -4.44
C ASN A 143 7.95 -10.19 -5.72
N VAL A 144 6.67 -10.56 -5.73
CA VAL A 144 5.77 -10.24 -6.85
C VAL A 144 5.46 -8.75 -6.80
N SER A 145 5.59 -8.07 -7.94
CA SER A 145 5.32 -6.63 -8.06
C SER A 145 4.21 -6.39 -9.09
N ILE A 146 3.12 -5.76 -8.65
CA ILE A 146 2.00 -5.37 -9.50
C ILE A 146 1.94 -3.85 -9.56
N TRP A 147 2.20 -3.32 -10.76
CA TRP A 147 2.16 -1.89 -11.03
C TRP A 147 0.95 -1.58 -11.92
N THR A 148 0.09 -0.66 -11.50
CA THR A 148 -1.12 -0.29 -12.25
C THR A 148 -1.02 1.07 -12.94
N GLU A 149 0.08 1.79 -12.76
CA GLU A 149 0.30 3.10 -13.37
C GLU A 149 1.59 3.07 -14.18
N GLN A 150 1.57 3.71 -15.34
CA GLN A 150 2.71 3.84 -16.25
C GLN A 150 2.86 5.28 -16.73
N HIS A 151 4.05 5.63 -17.19
CA HIS A 151 4.30 6.90 -17.87
C HIS A 151 3.92 6.82 -19.35
N ASP A 152 3.36 7.90 -19.89
CA ASP A 152 3.13 7.99 -21.33
C ASP A 152 4.44 8.42 -22.01
N HIS A 153 5.04 7.50 -22.77
CA HIS A 153 6.28 7.74 -23.51
C HIS A 153 6.12 8.76 -24.67
N ARG A 154 4.88 9.07 -25.06
CA ARG A 154 4.56 10.06 -26.08
C ARG A 154 4.37 11.46 -25.52
N ASP A 155 4.20 11.57 -24.20
CA ASP A 155 4.10 12.88 -23.55
C ASP A 155 5.47 13.55 -23.49
N SER A 156 5.55 14.80 -23.93
CA SER A 156 6.80 15.58 -24.00
C SER A 156 7.49 15.77 -22.63
N PHE A 157 6.76 15.60 -21.53
CA PHE A 157 7.26 15.68 -20.15
C PHE A 157 7.27 14.33 -19.44
N PHE A 158 7.03 13.24 -20.20
CA PHE A 158 6.99 11.87 -19.66
C PHE A 158 6.06 11.74 -18.46
N ARG A 159 4.89 12.37 -18.52
CA ARG A 159 3.89 12.32 -17.45
C ARG A 159 3.22 10.95 -17.35
N CYS A 160 2.67 10.65 -16.17
CA CYS A 160 1.86 9.44 -16.01
C CYS A 160 0.65 9.46 -16.93
N ASP A 161 0.35 8.32 -17.55
CA ASP A 161 -0.86 8.16 -18.34
C ASP A 161 -2.10 8.24 -17.44
N THR A 162 -2.92 9.27 -17.67
CA THR A 162 -4.17 9.49 -16.94
C THR A 162 -5.38 9.00 -17.71
N GLN A 163 -5.21 8.58 -18.96
CA GLN A 163 -6.33 8.18 -19.84
C GLN A 163 -6.65 6.70 -19.73
N THR A 164 -5.65 5.84 -19.60
CA THR A 164 -5.81 4.38 -19.45
C THR A 164 -5.84 3.96 -17.98
N LYS A 165 -6.93 4.26 -17.29
CA LYS A 165 -7.14 3.83 -15.90
C LYS A 165 -7.74 2.45 -15.83
N THR A 166 -6.97 1.44 -16.21
CA THR A 166 -7.43 0.04 -16.19
C THR A 166 -6.89 -0.67 -14.96
N PRO A 167 -7.75 -1.29 -14.13
CA PRO A 167 -7.28 -2.09 -13.01
C PRO A 167 -6.60 -3.38 -13.49
N VAL A 168 -5.65 -3.87 -12.72
CA VAL A 168 -5.12 -5.22 -12.89
C VAL A 168 -6.10 -6.21 -12.27
N LYS A 169 -6.53 -7.21 -13.05
CA LYS A 169 -7.45 -8.26 -12.59
C LYS A 169 -6.77 -9.62 -12.66
N ILE A 170 -6.73 -10.31 -11.54
CA ILE A 170 -6.21 -11.68 -11.39
C ILE A 170 -7.42 -12.58 -11.06
N GLY A 171 -7.65 -13.60 -11.88
CA GLY A 171 -8.75 -14.55 -11.70
C GLY A 171 -8.57 -15.44 -10.46
N ASN A 172 -9.49 -16.38 -10.28
CA ASN A 172 -9.43 -17.33 -9.18
C ASN A 172 -8.39 -18.44 -9.45
N ARG A 173 -7.79 -18.98 -8.38
CA ARG A 173 -6.86 -20.13 -8.44
C ARG A 173 -5.64 -19.88 -9.34
N VAL A 174 -5.14 -18.65 -9.34
CA VAL A 174 -3.94 -18.27 -10.07
C VAL A 174 -2.73 -18.36 -9.14
N TRP A 175 -1.66 -18.90 -9.65
CA TRP A 175 -0.33 -18.83 -9.02
C TRP A 175 0.59 -17.95 -9.84
N ILE A 176 1.17 -16.94 -9.18
CA ILE A 176 2.21 -16.09 -9.76
C ILE A 176 3.52 -16.41 -9.05
N GLY A 177 4.50 -16.85 -9.82
CA GLY A 177 5.81 -17.29 -9.32
C GLY A 177 6.62 -16.14 -8.70
N PRO A 178 7.71 -16.47 -7.98
CA PRO A 178 8.52 -15.46 -7.32
C PRO A 178 9.22 -14.53 -8.33
N ASN A 179 9.42 -13.27 -7.93
CA ASN A 179 10.04 -12.21 -8.71
C ASN A 179 9.31 -11.86 -10.03
N ALA A 180 8.03 -12.21 -10.16
CA ALA A 180 7.23 -11.74 -11.29
C ALA A 180 6.94 -10.24 -11.18
N LEU A 181 6.95 -9.57 -12.36
CA LEU A 181 6.69 -8.14 -12.52
C LEU A 181 5.58 -7.94 -13.53
#